data_062fdfc77602acf27b00536a00f2f5a3
#
_entry.id   062fdfc77602acf27b00536a00f2f5a3
#
_cell.length_a   1.000
_cell.length_b   1.000
_cell.length_c   1.000
_cell.angle_alpha   90.00
_cell.angle_beta   90.00
_cell.angle_gamma   90.00
#
_symmetry.space_group_name_H-M   'P 1'
#
loop_
_entity.id
_entity.type
_entity.pdbx_description
1 polymer ?
#
loop_
_entity_poly.entity_id
_entity_poly.type
_entity_poly.pdbx_seq_one_letter_code
_entity_poly.pdbx_strand_id
1 'polypeptide(L)'
;MHSTDRLLTTHVGSLVRPPRFRAILEARRDGGPFDQAEYERVLRASVVDVVRDQAAAGIDIVSDGEFGKSIHWAAYVLNRMGGLEYRPRDYFDASPMAQSKDMIEFPDFYPEYMRNQGFENEGAGGWECVGPLAYTGQAELGRDIGNLKAGLAEVDVLAGFLPVVAPASVAGVGWSEGPYATEEEFVYAVADVLRVEYEAILDAGLILQVDDAFLPWTYDLMVPPATVEEYRAWAQLRVDALNHALRGLPEDRVRYHICWGSFNVPHVGDVPAKDIIDLVLQVNAGSYLIEMANPRHEHEWRIWEDVRLPDGKVLIPGVITHQTNVVEHPELVAERLTRLARLVGRENVLGGTDCGFSQGPFANRLHESIQWAKLRSLVEGAEIATRELWAGVPA
;
A
#
# COMPACT_ATOMS: atom_id res chain seq x y z
N MET A 1 -9.91 14.20 5.60
CA MET A 1 -9.59 14.58 7.01
C MET A 1 -8.40 15.51 6.95
N HIS A 2 -8.39 16.66 7.66
CA HIS A 2 -7.36 17.69 7.60
C HIS A 2 -6.70 17.89 8.98
N SER A 3 -5.45 18.37 8.98
CA SER A 3 -4.69 18.76 10.17
C SER A 3 -5.11 20.17 10.60
N THR A 4 -6.06 20.33 11.52
CA THR A 4 -6.67 21.63 11.86
C THR A 4 -5.91 22.39 12.94
N ASP A 5 -5.45 21.70 13.97
CA ASP A 5 -4.79 22.24 15.16
C ASP A 5 -3.41 21.63 15.40
N ARG A 6 -3.13 20.50 14.78
CA ARG A 6 -1.86 19.79 14.78
C ARG A 6 -1.72 18.91 13.54
N LEU A 7 -0.51 18.50 13.21
CA LEU A 7 -0.28 17.47 12.19
C LEU A 7 -0.77 16.11 12.70
N LEU A 8 -1.65 15.49 11.93
CA LEU A 8 -2.12 14.14 12.16
C LEU A 8 -1.11 13.13 11.62
N THR A 9 -1.14 11.91 12.15
CA THR A 9 -0.23 10.83 11.79
C THR A 9 -0.96 9.56 11.36
N THR A 10 -0.37 8.85 10.41
CA THR A 10 -0.85 7.56 9.90
C THR A 10 0.31 6.74 9.32
N HIS A 11 0.00 5.60 8.71
CA HIS A 11 0.96 4.77 7.97
C HIS A 11 0.27 4.08 6.78
N VAL A 12 1.01 3.26 6.02
CA VAL A 12 0.48 2.62 4.79
C VAL A 12 -0.39 1.40 5.06
N GLY A 13 -0.19 0.69 6.17
CA GLY A 13 -1.09 -0.43 6.52
C GLY A 13 -0.36 -1.63 7.08
N SER A 14 0.50 -2.29 6.30
CA SER A 14 1.09 -3.55 6.72
C SER A 14 2.10 -3.40 7.85
N LEU A 15 1.91 -4.19 8.89
CA LEU A 15 2.76 -4.23 10.08
C LEU A 15 3.34 -5.64 10.29
N VAL A 16 4.45 -5.71 11.04
CA VAL A 16 5.10 -6.98 11.35
C VAL A 16 4.19 -7.83 12.23
N ARG A 17 3.89 -9.03 11.76
CA ARG A 17 3.02 -9.97 12.49
C ARG A 17 3.70 -10.50 13.73
N PRO A 18 2.98 -10.60 14.88
CA PRO A 18 3.56 -11.12 16.11
C PRO A 18 3.97 -12.58 15.97
N PRO A 19 5.03 -13.03 16.69
CA PRO A 19 5.60 -14.39 16.54
C PRO A 19 4.58 -15.51 16.66
N ARG A 20 3.63 -15.40 17.60
CA ARG A 20 2.57 -16.40 17.78
C ARG A 20 1.70 -16.57 16.54
N PHE A 21 1.30 -15.48 15.92
CA PHE A 21 0.47 -15.53 14.72
C PHE A 21 1.28 -16.03 13.51
N ARG A 22 2.52 -15.60 13.37
CA ARG A 22 3.43 -16.11 12.33
C ARG A 22 3.62 -17.62 12.41
N ALA A 23 3.80 -18.18 13.59
CA ALA A 23 3.95 -19.62 13.78
C ALA A 23 2.73 -20.44 13.24
N ILE A 24 1.51 -19.90 13.35
CA ILE A 24 0.31 -20.54 12.77
C ILE A 24 0.35 -20.48 11.24
N LEU A 25 0.75 -19.33 10.67
CA LEU A 25 0.85 -19.19 9.23
C LEU A 25 1.97 -20.05 8.63
N GLU A 26 3.10 -20.18 9.32
CA GLU A 26 4.21 -21.05 8.95
C GLU A 26 3.78 -22.53 8.98
N ALA A 27 3.11 -22.98 10.05
CA ALA A 27 2.57 -24.34 10.13
C ALA A 27 1.60 -24.64 8.98
N ARG A 28 0.72 -23.69 8.63
CA ARG A 28 -0.20 -23.84 7.50
C ARG A 28 0.53 -23.94 6.16
N ARG A 29 1.52 -23.06 5.91
CA ARG A 29 2.33 -23.06 4.69
C ARG A 29 3.09 -24.39 4.52
N ASP A 30 3.66 -24.89 5.59
CA ASP A 30 4.52 -26.09 5.60
C ASP A 30 3.72 -27.40 5.66
N GLY A 31 2.36 -27.34 5.54
CA GLY A 31 1.48 -28.50 5.58
C GLY A 31 1.37 -29.18 6.96
N GLY A 32 1.75 -28.46 8.01
CA GLY A 32 1.64 -28.91 9.39
C GLY A 32 0.21 -28.84 9.93
N PRO A 33 0.01 -29.17 11.22
CA PRO A 33 -1.31 -29.08 11.86
C PRO A 33 -1.88 -27.67 11.78
N PHE A 34 -3.11 -27.54 11.29
CA PHE A 34 -3.80 -26.25 11.16
C PHE A 34 -5.23 -26.38 11.71
N ASP A 35 -5.55 -25.53 12.68
CA ASP A 35 -6.89 -25.40 13.25
C ASP A 35 -7.46 -24.02 12.84
N GLN A 36 -8.52 -24.04 12.05
CA GLN A 36 -9.18 -22.83 11.55
C GLN A 36 -9.73 -21.96 12.69
N ALA A 37 -10.31 -22.56 13.75
CA ALA A 37 -10.86 -21.81 14.86
C ALA A 37 -9.76 -21.14 15.70
N GLU A 38 -8.62 -21.81 15.91
CA GLU A 38 -7.45 -21.23 16.56
C GLU A 38 -6.86 -20.11 15.71
N TYR A 39 -6.75 -20.29 14.40
CA TYR A 39 -6.29 -19.25 13.48
C TYR A 39 -7.14 -17.99 13.60
N GLU A 40 -8.46 -18.09 13.51
CA GLU A 40 -9.37 -16.94 13.59
C GLU A 40 -9.31 -16.26 14.95
N ARG A 41 -9.23 -17.04 16.02
CA ARG A 41 -9.10 -16.52 17.38
C ARG A 41 -7.79 -15.73 17.56
N VAL A 42 -6.66 -16.27 17.08
CA VAL A 42 -5.35 -15.62 17.21
C VAL A 42 -5.26 -14.43 16.28
N LEU A 43 -5.77 -14.50 15.04
CA LEU A 43 -5.85 -13.39 14.13
C LEU A 43 -6.61 -12.19 14.74
N ARG A 44 -7.82 -12.45 15.27
CA ARG A 44 -8.63 -11.42 15.93
C ARG A 44 -7.89 -10.78 17.10
N ALA A 45 -7.31 -11.58 17.99
CA ALA A 45 -6.54 -11.07 19.11
C ALA A 45 -5.34 -10.23 18.65
N SER A 46 -4.60 -10.68 17.63
CA SER A 46 -3.45 -9.96 17.08
C SER A 46 -3.84 -8.63 16.44
N VAL A 47 -5.02 -8.57 15.77
CA VAL A 47 -5.53 -7.30 15.22
C VAL A 47 -5.94 -6.34 16.34
N VAL A 48 -6.61 -6.80 17.38
CA VAL A 48 -6.94 -5.95 18.54
C VAL A 48 -5.67 -5.41 19.20
N ASP A 49 -4.68 -6.26 19.41
CA ASP A 49 -3.42 -5.87 20.04
C ASP A 49 -2.65 -4.85 19.17
N VAL A 50 -2.54 -5.08 17.85
CA VAL A 50 -1.82 -4.14 16.97
C VAL A 50 -2.52 -2.78 16.85
N VAL A 51 -3.84 -2.72 16.96
CA VAL A 51 -4.58 -1.44 17.00
C VAL A 51 -4.27 -0.70 18.31
N ARG A 52 -4.22 -1.41 19.44
CA ARG A 52 -3.80 -0.82 20.73
C ARG A 52 -2.37 -0.29 20.70
N ASP A 53 -1.45 -1.06 20.09
CA ASP A 53 -0.05 -0.68 19.99
C ASP A 53 0.14 0.58 19.11
N GLN A 54 -0.64 0.71 18.01
CA GLN A 54 -0.64 1.91 17.18
C GLN A 54 -1.17 3.13 17.97
N ALA A 55 -2.27 2.98 18.70
CA ALA A 55 -2.81 4.03 19.55
C ALA A 55 -1.83 4.42 20.66
N ALA A 56 -1.17 3.44 21.31
CA ALA A 56 -0.15 3.67 22.32
C ALA A 56 1.11 4.35 21.75
N ALA A 57 1.43 4.15 20.49
CA ALA A 57 2.49 4.86 19.79
C ALA A 57 2.09 6.30 19.39
N GLY A 58 0.82 6.70 19.54
CA GLY A 58 0.31 8.03 19.22
C GLY A 58 -0.14 8.20 17.77
N ILE A 59 -0.38 7.12 17.04
CA ILE A 59 -0.89 7.18 15.66
C ILE A 59 -2.39 7.52 15.66
N ASP A 60 -2.77 8.50 14.86
CA ASP A 60 -4.14 9.03 14.80
C ASP A 60 -5.09 8.18 13.95
N ILE A 61 -4.61 7.65 12.84
CA ILE A 61 -5.39 6.86 11.89
C ILE A 61 -4.72 5.50 11.74
N VAL A 62 -5.36 4.45 12.24
CA VAL A 62 -4.79 3.12 12.45
C VAL A 62 -5.38 2.07 11.50
N SER A 63 -4.68 0.92 11.34
CA SER A 63 -5.15 -0.20 10.53
C SER A 63 -5.14 -1.52 11.31
N ASP A 64 -5.62 -2.59 10.65
CA ASP A 64 -5.52 -3.98 11.12
C ASP A 64 -4.12 -4.60 10.96
N GLY A 65 -3.13 -3.82 10.47
CA GLY A 65 -1.78 -4.29 10.16
C GLY A 65 -1.71 -5.23 8.95
N GLU A 66 -2.80 -5.40 8.23
CA GLU A 66 -2.99 -6.36 7.13
C GLU A 66 -2.82 -7.83 7.57
N PHE A 67 -3.10 -8.12 8.83
CA PHE A 67 -2.88 -9.46 9.37
C PHE A 67 -3.80 -10.51 8.74
N GLY A 68 -4.99 -10.11 8.27
CA GLY A 68 -5.93 -10.97 7.57
C GLY A 68 -5.48 -11.41 6.17
N LYS A 69 -4.52 -10.69 5.56
CA LYS A 69 -3.94 -11.04 4.26
C LYS A 69 -2.93 -12.17 4.43
N SER A 70 -3.33 -13.39 4.07
CA SER A 70 -2.53 -14.61 4.29
C SER A 70 -1.42 -14.83 3.25
N ILE A 71 -1.40 -14.02 2.20
CA ILE A 71 -0.38 -13.98 1.17
C ILE A 71 0.14 -12.54 1.05
N HIS A 72 0.89 -12.27 0.00
CA HIS A 72 1.39 -10.95 -0.36
C HIS A 72 0.26 -9.89 -0.44
N TRP A 73 0.58 -8.63 -0.11
CA TRP A 73 -0.38 -7.51 -0.05
C TRP A 73 -1.23 -7.32 -1.33
N ALA A 74 -0.69 -7.66 -2.50
CA ALA A 74 -1.42 -7.57 -3.77
C ALA A 74 -2.07 -8.90 -4.16
N ALA A 75 -1.42 -10.04 -3.93
CA ALA A 75 -1.90 -11.34 -4.39
C ALA A 75 -3.12 -11.86 -3.60
N TYR A 76 -3.38 -11.36 -2.39
CA TYR A 76 -4.51 -11.84 -1.59
C TYR A 76 -5.86 -11.68 -2.31
N VAL A 77 -6.01 -10.61 -3.10
CA VAL A 77 -7.25 -10.32 -3.80
C VAL A 77 -7.56 -11.33 -4.91
N LEU A 78 -6.52 -11.94 -5.50
CA LEU A 78 -6.69 -12.97 -6.53
C LEU A 78 -7.41 -14.21 -5.99
N ASN A 79 -7.20 -14.55 -4.71
CA ASN A 79 -7.96 -15.60 -4.04
C ASN A 79 -9.40 -15.19 -3.67
N ARG A 80 -9.74 -13.90 -3.79
CA ARG A 80 -11.08 -13.36 -3.58
C ARG A 80 -11.83 -13.08 -4.89
N MET A 81 -11.22 -13.47 -6.03
CA MET A 81 -11.79 -13.34 -7.36
C MET A 81 -12.09 -14.70 -7.97
N GLY A 82 -13.37 -14.97 -8.31
CA GLY A 82 -13.75 -16.08 -9.18
C GLY A 82 -13.43 -15.76 -10.63
N GLY A 83 -13.29 -16.79 -11.46
CA GLY A 83 -12.92 -16.65 -12.88
C GLY A 83 -11.41 -16.64 -13.13
N LEU A 84 -10.59 -16.80 -12.08
CA LEU A 84 -9.14 -16.92 -12.16
C LEU A 84 -8.67 -18.33 -11.82
N GLU A 85 -7.66 -18.82 -12.52
CA GLU A 85 -6.95 -20.06 -12.22
C GLU A 85 -5.45 -19.80 -12.03
N TYR A 86 -4.87 -20.41 -11.00
CA TYR A 86 -3.43 -20.39 -10.83
C TYR A 86 -2.78 -21.50 -11.66
N ARG A 87 -1.85 -21.14 -12.55
CA ARG A 87 -1.11 -22.08 -13.39
C ARG A 87 0.37 -22.06 -13.01
N PRO A 88 0.93 -23.20 -12.58
CA PRO A 88 2.37 -23.30 -12.32
C PRO A 88 3.17 -22.93 -13.58
N ARG A 89 4.15 -22.05 -13.45
CA ARG A 89 5.09 -21.65 -14.50
C ARG A 89 6.49 -21.61 -13.92
N ASP A 90 7.52 -21.66 -14.75
CA ASP A 90 8.87 -21.37 -14.28
C ASP A 90 8.96 -19.89 -13.87
N TYR A 91 9.36 -19.65 -12.62
CA TYR A 91 9.35 -18.29 -12.04
C TYR A 91 10.18 -17.30 -12.85
N PHE A 92 11.36 -17.72 -13.33
CA PHE A 92 12.25 -16.85 -14.08
C PHE A 92 11.80 -16.60 -15.52
N ASP A 93 11.15 -17.57 -16.16
CA ASP A 93 10.65 -17.43 -17.53
C ASP A 93 9.32 -16.67 -17.61
N ALA A 94 8.57 -16.62 -16.51
CA ALA A 94 7.22 -16.06 -16.45
C ALA A 94 7.10 -14.77 -15.63
N SER A 95 8.15 -14.39 -14.89
CA SER A 95 8.10 -13.19 -14.07
C SER A 95 8.27 -11.94 -14.93
N PRO A 96 7.30 -10.99 -14.92
CA PRO A 96 7.52 -9.68 -15.51
C PRO A 96 8.78 -9.00 -14.97
N MET A 97 9.13 -9.26 -13.71
CA MET A 97 10.34 -8.71 -13.07
C MET A 97 11.63 -9.05 -13.83
N ALA A 98 11.72 -10.21 -14.51
CA ALA A 98 12.90 -10.58 -15.29
C ALA A 98 13.21 -9.60 -16.44
N GLN A 99 12.27 -8.73 -16.80
CA GLN A 99 12.40 -7.71 -17.85
C GLN A 99 12.67 -6.31 -17.29
N SER A 100 12.71 -6.14 -15.98
CA SER A 100 12.97 -4.83 -15.37
C SER A 100 14.37 -4.34 -15.68
N LYS A 101 14.54 -3.03 -15.83
CA LYS A 101 15.87 -2.41 -16.04
C LYS A 101 16.81 -2.72 -14.90
N ASP A 102 16.29 -2.67 -13.68
CA ASP A 102 17.05 -2.99 -12.49
C ASP A 102 17.64 -4.42 -12.57
N MET A 103 16.85 -5.42 -12.96
CA MET A 103 17.34 -6.80 -13.12
C MET A 103 18.34 -6.94 -14.26
N ILE A 104 18.14 -6.21 -15.36
CA ILE A 104 19.07 -6.21 -16.50
C ILE A 104 20.41 -5.54 -16.11
N GLU A 105 20.36 -4.45 -15.34
CA GLU A 105 21.54 -3.70 -14.92
C GLU A 105 22.32 -4.40 -13.79
N PHE A 106 21.60 -5.11 -12.90
CA PHE A 106 22.18 -5.79 -11.73
C PHE A 106 21.90 -7.31 -11.73
N PRO A 107 22.32 -8.06 -12.77
CA PRO A 107 21.93 -9.46 -12.97
C PRO A 107 22.46 -10.41 -11.89
N ASP A 108 23.57 -10.07 -11.23
CA ASP A 108 24.15 -10.89 -10.16
C ASP A 108 23.47 -10.65 -8.80
N PHE A 109 22.91 -9.47 -8.59
CA PHE A 109 22.26 -9.07 -7.33
C PHE A 109 20.92 -9.79 -7.12
N TYR A 110 20.06 -9.82 -8.13
CA TYR A 110 18.68 -10.27 -7.97
C TYR A 110 18.53 -11.75 -7.60
N PRO A 111 19.30 -12.70 -8.18
CA PRO A 111 19.22 -14.11 -7.77
C PRO A 111 19.60 -14.33 -6.30
N GLU A 112 20.58 -13.57 -5.79
CA GLU A 112 20.98 -13.64 -4.39
C GLU A 112 19.93 -12.99 -3.48
N TYR A 113 19.44 -11.81 -3.85
CA TYR A 113 18.41 -11.08 -3.12
C TYR A 113 17.13 -11.91 -2.96
N MET A 114 16.62 -12.51 -4.05
CA MET A 114 15.42 -13.32 -4.05
C MET A 114 15.55 -14.55 -3.15
N ARG A 115 16.69 -15.26 -3.20
CA ARG A 115 16.97 -16.36 -2.26
C ARG A 115 16.92 -15.91 -0.82
N ASN A 116 17.58 -14.79 -0.50
CA ASN A 116 17.63 -14.26 0.87
C ASN A 116 16.27 -13.80 1.39
N GLN A 117 15.36 -13.41 0.51
CA GLN A 117 13.98 -13.03 0.86
C GLN A 117 13.02 -14.23 0.95
N GLY A 118 13.45 -15.44 0.57
CA GLY A 118 12.62 -16.64 0.60
C GLY A 118 11.60 -16.76 -0.54
N PHE A 119 11.69 -15.92 -1.57
CA PHE A 119 10.78 -15.96 -2.72
C PHE A 119 10.87 -17.24 -3.54
N GLU A 120 11.98 -17.98 -3.46
CA GLU A 120 12.13 -19.28 -4.12
C GLU A 120 11.08 -20.33 -3.67
N ASN A 121 10.46 -20.12 -2.52
CA ASN A 121 9.46 -21.03 -1.93
C ASN A 121 8.00 -20.62 -2.22
N GLU A 122 7.76 -19.50 -2.88
CA GLU A 122 6.40 -19.01 -3.18
C GLU A 122 5.80 -19.59 -4.46
N GLY A 123 6.26 -20.75 -4.92
CA GLY A 123 5.70 -21.48 -6.07
C GLY A 123 5.66 -20.64 -7.35
N ALA A 124 6.51 -20.97 -8.31
CA ALA A 124 6.50 -20.28 -9.60
C ALA A 124 5.16 -20.51 -10.33
N GLY A 125 4.48 -19.44 -10.66
CA GLY A 125 3.21 -19.52 -11.39
C GLY A 125 2.61 -18.18 -11.71
N GLY A 126 1.61 -18.18 -12.57
CA GLY A 126 0.82 -17.03 -12.94
C GLY A 126 -0.67 -17.30 -12.76
N TRP A 127 -1.42 -16.25 -12.52
CA TRP A 127 -2.88 -16.30 -12.57
C TRP A 127 -3.36 -16.04 -14.00
N GLU A 128 -4.34 -16.80 -14.42
CA GLU A 128 -4.99 -16.68 -15.74
C GLU A 128 -6.48 -16.46 -15.55
N CYS A 129 -7.02 -15.50 -16.28
CA CYS A 129 -8.44 -15.29 -16.37
C CYS A 129 -9.04 -16.32 -17.34
N VAL A 130 -9.86 -17.22 -16.81
CA VAL A 130 -10.46 -18.36 -17.56
C VAL A 130 -11.99 -18.25 -17.63
N GLY A 131 -12.58 -17.28 -16.94
CA GLY A 131 -14.03 -17.07 -16.90
C GLY A 131 -14.39 -15.65 -16.48
N PRO A 132 -15.69 -15.32 -16.46
CA PRO A 132 -16.16 -14.02 -15.97
C PRO A 132 -15.70 -13.78 -14.54
N LEU A 133 -15.12 -12.60 -14.29
CA LEU A 133 -14.67 -12.21 -12.96
C LEU A 133 -15.86 -11.97 -12.03
N ALA A 134 -15.77 -12.43 -10.80
CA ALA A 134 -16.74 -12.18 -9.75
C ALA A 134 -16.05 -12.07 -8.39
N TYR A 135 -16.58 -11.25 -7.49
CA TYR A 135 -16.05 -11.18 -6.12
C TYR A 135 -16.53 -12.39 -5.29
N THR A 136 -15.61 -13.08 -4.64
CA THR A 136 -15.89 -14.30 -3.83
C THR A 136 -15.37 -14.21 -2.40
N GLY A 137 -14.77 -13.08 -2.00
CA GLY A 137 -14.09 -12.89 -0.71
C GLY A 137 -14.95 -12.29 0.41
N GLN A 138 -16.28 -12.40 0.36
CA GLN A 138 -17.19 -11.74 1.32
C GLN A 138 -16.93 -12.16 2.78
N ALA A 139 -16.62 -13.43 3.01
CA ALA A 139 -16.37 -13.96 4.35
C ALA A 139 -15.07 -13.39 4.97
N GLU A 140 -13.99 -13.36 4.18
CA GLU A 140 -12.70 -12.82 4.58
C GLU A 140 -12.79 -11.31 4.82
N LEU A 141 -13.45 -10.59 3.92
CA LEU A 141 -13.66 -9.15 4.03
C LEU A 141 -14.47 -8.81 5.29
N GLY A 142 -15.58 -9.52 5.53
CA GLY A 142 -16.40 -9.34 6.73
C GLY A 142 -15.62 -9.62 8.01
N ARG A 143 -14.76 -10.64 8.01
CA ARG A 143 -13.85 -10.97 9.12
C ARG A 143 -12.84 -9.85 9.36
N ASP A 144 -12.18 -9.33 8.29
CA ASP A 144 -11.15 -8.29 8.40
C ASP A 144 -11.76 -6.98 8.92
N ILE A 145 -12.92 -6.56 8.40
CA ILE A 145 -13.70 -5.41 8.91
C ILE A 145 -14.08 -5.63 10.39
N GLY A 146 -14.60 -6.81 10.72
CA GLY A 146 -15.03 -7.14 12.09
C GLY A 146 -13.88 -7.13 13.10
N ASN A 147 -12.69 -7.60 12.70
CA ASN A 147 -11.51 -7.59 13.54
C ASN A 147 -10.99 -6.17 13.79
N LEU A 148 -10.88 -5.33 12.75
CA LEU A 148 -10.48 -3.93 12.92
C LEU A 148 -11.46 -3.17 13.81
N LYS A 149 -12.77 -3.31 13.58
CA LYS A 149 -13.80 -2.67 14.43
C LYS A 149 -13.73 -3.11 15.89
N ALA A 150 -13.36 -4.36 16.15
CA ALA A 150 -13.15 -4.84 17.52
C ALA A 150 -11.96 -4.13 18.19
N GLY A 151 -10.84 -3.92 17.47
CA GLY A 151 -9.71 -3.15 17.97
C GLY A 151 -10.05 -1.67 18.21
N LEU A 152 -10.73 -1.05 17.25
CA LEU A 152 -11.17 0.36 17.35
C LEU A 152 -12.11 0.63 18.54
N ALA A 153 -12.91 -0.36 18.93
CA ALA A 153 -13.79 -0.23 20.10
C ALA A 153 -13.05 -0.14 21.45
N GLU A 154 -11.74 -0.42 21.48
CA GLU A 154 -10.93 -0.46 22.69
C GLU A 154 -9.96 0.73 22.82
N VAL A 155 -9.90 1.62 21.83
CA VAL A 155 -8.96 2.74 21.77
C VAL A 155 -9.66 4.03 21.39
N ASP A 156 -9.05 5.16 21.77
CA ASP A 156 -9.48 6.50 21.34
C ASP A 156 -8.51 6.99 20.24
N VAL A 157 -8.90 6.76 19.00
CA VAL A 157 -8.19 7.22 17.79
C VAL A 157 -9.18 7.88 16.82
N LEU A 158 -8.66 8.68 15.90
CA LEU A 158 -9.53 9.47 15.00
C LEU A 158 -10.30 8.59 14.00
N ALA A 159 -9.65 7.55 13.44
CA ALA A 159 -10.25 6.67 12.47
C ALA A 159 -9.46 5.36 12.29
N GLY A 160 -10.15 4.36 11.69
CA GLY A 160 -9.51 3.16 11.17
C GLY A 160 -9.59 3.11 9.65
N PHE A 161 -8.59 2.49 9.01
CA PHE A 161 -8.57 2.26 7.57
C PHE A 161 -8.26 0.82 7.22
N LEU A 162 -8.72 0.38 6.05
CA LEU A 162 -8.33 -0.88 5.43
C LEU A 162 -7.77 -0.63 4.02
N PRO A 163 -6.59 -1.19 3.70
CA PRO A 163 -6.01 -1.10 2.38
C PRO A 163 -6.54 -2.20 1.45
N VAL A 164 -6.87 -1.81 0.23
CA VAL A 164 -7.25 -2.69 -0.89
C VAL A 164 -6.44 -2.27 -2.11
N VAL A 165 -6.11 -3.21 -2.98
CA VAL A 165 -5.33 -2.92 -4.19
C VAL A 165 -6.12 -2.13 -5.23
N ALA A 166 -5.42 -1.37 -6.07
CA ALA A 166 -5.96 -0.76 -7.29
C ALA A 166 -6.08 -1.78 -8.44
N PRO A 167 -6.89 -1.50 -9.49
CA PRO A 167 -6.95 -2.36 -10.68
C PRO A 167 -5.60 -2.63 -11.35
N ALA A 168 -4.66 -1.68 -11.32
CA ALA A 168 -3.31 -1.86 -11.85
C ALA A 168 -2.56 -3.02 -11.18
N SER A 169 -2.84 -3.30 -9.91
CA SER A 169 -2.20 -4.40 -9.15
C SER A 169 -2.58 -5.80 -9.64
N VAL A 170 -3.60 -5.91 -10.49
CA VAL A 170 -4.01 -7.16 -11.15
C VAL A 170 -3.43 -7.27 -12.58
N ALA A 171 -2.60 -6.33 -12.99
CA ALA A 171 -2.04 -6.25 -14.35
C ALA A 171 -1.17 -7.47 -14.75
N GLY A 172 -0.61 -8.20 -13.78
CA GLY A 172 0.15 -9.43 -14.04
C GLY A 172 -0.69 -10.69 -14.29
N VAL A 173 -2.02 -10.60 -14.25
CA VAL A 173 -2.93 -11.71 -14.57
C VAL A 173 -3.04 -11.84 -16.09
N GLY A 174 -2.85 -13.06 -16.63
CA GLY A 174 -3.11 -13.36 -18.02
C GLY A 174 -4.61 -13.24 -18.28
N TRP A 175 -5.00 -12.49 -19.31
CA TRP A 175 -6.43 -12.24 -19.61
C TRP A 175 -6.87 -12.68 -21.00
N SER A 176 -5.92 -12.88 -21.92
CA SER A 176 -6.20 -13.12 -23.35
C SER A 176 -6.92 -14.44 -23.66
N GLU A 177 -6.89 -15.40 -22.74
CA GLU A 177 -7.64 -16.67 -22.85
C GLU A 177 -9.02 -16.61 -22.19
N GLY A 178 -9.35 -15.49 -21.54
CA GLY A 178 -10.61 -15.28 -20.85
C GLY A 178 -11.73 -14.76 -21.75
N PRO A 179 -12.87 -14.38 -21.17
CA PRO A 179 -14.06 -13.94 -21.93
C PRO A 179 -13.97 -12.49 -22.41
N TYR A 180 -12.90 -11.76 -22.10
CA TYR A 180 -12.75 -10.33 -22.41
C TYR A 180 -12.06 -10.16 -23.77
N ALA A 181 -12.64 -9.35 -24.65
CA ALA A 181 -12.10 -9.16 -25.99
C ALA A 181 -10.91 -8.18 -26.03
N THR A 182 -10.81 -7.31 -25.04
CA THR A 182 -9.75 -6.30 -24.94
C THR A 182 -9.20 -6.20 -23.52
N GLU A 183 -7.99 -5.67 -23.37
CA GLU A 183 -7.41 -5.34 -22.07
C GLU A 183 -8.29 -4.34 -21.30
N GLU A 184 -8.87 -3.37 -21.98
CA GLU A 184 -9.77 -2.39 -21.38
C GLU A 184 -10.97 -3.08 -20.72
N GLU A 185 -11.67 -3.98 -21.44
CA GLU A 185 -12.79 -4.74 -20.87
C GLU A 185 -12.38 -5.53 -19.63
N PHE A 186 -11.20 -6.17 -19.66
CA PHE A 186 -10.67 -6.91 -18.51
C PHE A 186 -10.39 -6.00 -17.32
N VAL A 187 -9.71 -4.86 -17.53
CA VAL A 187 -9.34 -3.93 -16.45
C VAL A 187 -10.57 -3.30 -15.80
N TYR A 188 -11.61 -2.97 -16.59
CA TYR A 188 -12.89 -2.49 -16.04
C TYR A 188 -13.65 -3.59 -15.27
N ALA A 189 -13.60 -4.84 -15.73
CA ALA A 189 -14.18 -5.96 -14.99
C ALA A 189 -13.47 -6.18 -13.64
N VAL A 190 -12.14 -6.04 -13.59
CA VAL A 190 -11.36 -6.03 -12.34
C VAL A 190 -11.83 -4.90 -11.43
N ALA A 191 -12.00 -3.69 -11.97
CA ALA A 191 -12.46 -2.53 -11.22
C ALA A 191 -13.85 -2.75 -10.60
N ASP A 192 -14.79 -3.36 -11.34
CA ASP A 192 -16.12 -3.70 -10.83
C ASP A 192 -16.06 -4.75 -9.70
N VAL A 193 -15.16 -5.72 -9.79
CA VAL A 193 -14.96 -6.71 -8.72
C VAL A 193 -14.37 -6.07 -7.47
N LEU A 194 -13.34 -5.24 -7.61
CA LEU A 194 -12.71 -4.55 -6.49
C LEU A 194 -13.65 -3.57 -5.78
N ARG A 195 -14.57 -2.95 -6.51
CA ARG A 195 -15.59 -2.06 -5.98
C ARG A 195 -16.39 -2.69 -4.83
N VAL A 196 -16.60 -4.00 -4.84
CA VAL A 196 -17.31 -4.71 -3.76
C VAL A 196 -16.56 -4.56 -2.42
N GLU A 197 -15.23 -4.68 -2.40
CA GLU A 197 -14.43 -4.42 -1.19
C GLU A 197 -14.47 -2.93 -0.82
N TYR A 198 -14.34 -2.04 -1.80
CA TYR A 198 -14.34 -0.59 -1.56
C TYR A 198 -15.63 -0.13 -0.88
N GLU A 199 -16.78 -0.52 -1.40
CA GLU A 199 -18.09 -0.21 -0.84
C GLU A 199 -18.24 -0.77 0.58
N ALA A 200 -17.92 -2.04 0.80
CA ALA A 200 -18.08 -2.68 2.09
C ALA A 200 -17.23 -2.02 3.20
N ILE A 201 -16.00 -1.58 2.89
CA ILE A 201 -15.14 -0.87 3.84
C ILE A 201 -15.74 0.50 4.20
N LEU A 202 -16.19 1.25 3.20
CA LEU A 202 -16.80 2.56 3.40
C LEU A 202 -18.14 2.47 4.15
N ASP A 203 -18.98 1.47 3.82
CA ASP A 203 -20.25 1.20 4.50
C ASP A 203 -20.04 0.79 5.98
N ALA A 204 -18.92 0.14 6.29
CA ALA A 204 -18.54 -0.19 7.65
C ALA A 204 -18.13 1.02 8.50
N GLY A 205 -18.03 2.22 7.91
CA GLY A 205 -17.60 3.43 8.59
C GLY A 205 -16.09 3.67 8.60
N LEU A 206 -15.33 2.85 7.86
CA LEU A 206 -13.87 2.91 7.78
C LEU A 206 -13.40 3.81 6.62
N ILE A 207 -12.14 4.19 6.65
CA ILE A 207 -11.46 4.82 5.51
C ILE A 207 -10.98 3.70 4.57
N LEU A 208 -11.24 3.87 3.28
CA LEU A 208 -10.67 3.03 2.23
C LEU A 208 -9.29 3.57 1.84
N GLN A 209 -8.26 2.75 1.90
CA GLN A 209 -7.00 3.03 1.21
C GLN A 209 -6.91 2.19 -0.05
N VAL A 210 -6.61 2.82 -1.18
CA VAL A 210 -6.34 2.12 -2.45
C VAL A 210 -4.84 2.11 -2.68
N ASP A 211 -4.23 0.92 -2.67
CA ASP A 211 -2.79 0.72 -2.87
C ASP A 211 -2.46 0.45 -4.33
N ASP A 212 -1.58 1.27 -4.90
CA ASP A 212 -1.19 1.19 -6.30
C ASP A 212 0.33 1.33 -6.51
N ALA A 213 1.07 0.32 -6.09
CA ALA A 213 2.51 0.26 -6.38
C ALA A 213 2.78 -0.16 -7.84
N PHE A 214 1.84 -0.84 -8.49
CA PHE A 214 2.03 -1.32 -9.85
C PHE A 214 1.98 -0.20 -10.89
N LEU A 215 1.25 0.87 -10.62
CA LEU A 215 1.21 2.00 -11.55
C LEU A 215 2.62 2.60 -11.74
N PRO A 216 3.37 3.01 -10.71
CA PRO A 216 4.75 3.51 -10.90
C PRO A 216 5.74 2.41 -11.31
N TRP A 217 5.66 1.22 -10.70
CA TRP A 217 6.62 0.15 -10.92
C TRP A 217 6.59 -0.42 -12.35
N THR A 218 5.44 -0.46 -13.02
CA THR A 218 5.31 -0.98 -14.39
C THR A 218 6.13 -0.17 -15.41
N TYR A 219 6.49 1.07 -15.09
CA TYR A 219 7.42 1.85 -15.93
C TYR A 219 8.78 1.15 -16.10
N ASP A 220 9.33 0.60 -15.04
CA ASP A 220 10.61 -0.14 -15.09
C ASP A 220 10.51 -1.40 -15.96
N LEU A 221 9.31 -1.97 -16.09
CA LEU A 221 9.04 -3.15 -16.91
C LEU A 221 8.79 -2.80 -18.39
N MET A 222 8.23 -1.63 -18.67
CA MET A 222 7.79 -1.24 -20.02
C MET A 222 8.83 -0.41 -20.78
N VAL A 223 9.53 0.51 -20.13
CA VAL A 223 10.32 1.56 -20.78
C VAL A 223 11.83 1.36 -20.54
N PRO A 224 12.66 1.02 -21.54
CA PRO A 224 12.28 0.56 -22.87
C PRO A 224 11.78 -0.90 -22.90
N PRO A 225 11.21 -1.46 -23.99
CA PRO A 225 11.19 -0.87 -25.33
C PRO A 225 10.03 0.11 -25.59
N ALA A 226 9.00 0.13 -24.72
CA ALA A 226 7.91 1.09 -24.88
C ALA A 226 8.41 2.54 -24.67
N THR A 227 7.68 3.48 -25.23
CA THR A 227 7.89 4.90 -24.98
C THR A 227 7.23 5.35 -23.67
N VAL A 228 7.60 6.52 -23.18
CA VAL A 228 6.94 7.14 -22.01
C VAL A 228 5.45 7.38 -22.30
N GLU A 229 5.12 7.77 -23.53
CA GLU A 229 3.72 8.00 -23.96
C GLU A 229 2.90 6.72 -23.94
N GLU A 230 3.45 5.59 -24.38
CA GLU A 230 2.78 4.28 -24.31
C GLU A 230 2.57 3.83 -22.87
N TYR A 231 3.57 4.01 -22.01
CA TYR A 231 3.40 3.77 -20.58
C TYR A 231 2.32 4.68 -19.97
N ARG A 232 2.33 5.97 -20.28
CA ARG A 232 1.31 6.91 -19.76
C ARG A 232 -0.10 6.56 -20.26
N ALA A 233 -0.26 6.09 -21.48
CA ALA A 233 -1.54 5.58 -21.98
C ALA A 233 -2.01 4.33 -21.23
N TRP A 234 -1.08 3.41 -20.93
CA TRP A 234 -1.34 2.25 -20.08
C TRP A 234 -1.77 2.66 -18.66
N ALA A 235 -1.07 3.62 -18.05
CA ALA A 235 -1.36 4.14 -16.72
C ALA A 235 -2.72 4.88 -16.67
N GLN A 236 -3.03 5.70 -17.70
CA GLN A 236 -4.30 6.41 -17.79
C GLN A 236 -5.49 5.45 -17.79
N LEU A 237 -5.43 4.35 -18.55
CA LEU A 237 -6.48 3.33 -18.53
C LEU A 237 -6.74 2.79 -17.12
N ARG A 238 -5.69 2.59 -16.31
CA ARG A 238 -5.81 2.10 -14.93
C ARG A 238 -6.39 3.15 -13.98
N VAL A 239 -6.00 4.42 -14.16
CA VAL A 239 -6.60 5.54 -13.42
C VAL A 239 -8.09 5.69 -13.77
N ASP A 240 -8.45 5.57 -15.05
CA ASP A 240 -9.85 5.64 -15.48
C ASP A 240 -10.69 4.49 -14.91
N ALA A 241 -10.15 3.26 -14.93
CA ALA A 241 -10.80 2.09 -14.35
C ALA A 241 -10.92 2.20 -12.82
N LEU A 242 -9.90 2.74 -12.12
CA LEU A 242 -9.99 3.03 -10.69
C LEU A 242 -11.07 4.07 -10.40
N ASN A 243 -11.13 5.15 -11.15
CA ASN A 243 -12.17 6.17 -11.00
C ASN A 243 -13.57 5.62 -11.31
N HIS A 244 -13.68 4.66 -12.23
CA HIS A 244 -14.92 3.91 -12.46
C HIS A 244 -15.32 3.11 -11.19
N ALA A 245 -14.40 2.42 -10.55
CA ALA A 245 -14.67 1.71 -9.30
C ALA A 245 -15.05 2.67 -8.15
N LEU A 246 -14.44 3.87 -8.11
CA LEU A 246 -14.66 4.87 -7.06
C LEU A 246 -15.89 5.77 -7.30
N ARG A 247 -16.55 5.69 -8.50
CA ARG A 247 -17.66 6.59 -8.82
C ARG A 247 -18.77 6.56 -7.77
N GLY A 248 -19.15 7.77 -7.27
CA GLY A 248 -20.22 7.94 -6.30
C GLY A 248 -19.84 7.53 -4.87
N LEU A 249 -18.61 7.11 -4.61
CA LEU A 249 -18.10 6.88 -3.26
C LEU A 249 -17.63 8.20 -2.62
N PRO A 250 -17.67 8.33 -1.28
CA PRO A 250 -17.27 9.55 -0.59
C PRO A 250 -15.75 9.76 -0.67
N GLU A 251 -15.29 10.67 -1.54
CA GLU A 251 -13.88 10.93 -1.78
C GLU A 251 -13.09 11.26 -0.51
N ASP A 252 -13.70 12.00 0.43
CA ASP A 252 -13.08 12.40 1.70
C ASP A 252 -12.74 11.23 2.62
N ARG A 253 -13.25 10.04 2.31
CA ARG A 253 -12.97 8.77 2.99
C ARG A 253 -12.18 7.79 2.14
N VAL A 254 -11.71 8.21 0.97
CA VAL A 254 -10.79 7.46 0.11
C VAL A 254 -9.40 8.08 0.18
N ARG A 255 -8.38 7.28 0.39
CA ARG A 255 -6.98 7.66 0.26
C ARG A 255 -6.28 6.78 -0.76
N TYR A 256 -5.48 7.38 -1.61
CA TYR A 256 -4.77 6.71 -2.69
C TYR A 256 -3.29 6.66 -2.36
N HIS A 257 -2.72 5.47 -2.32
CA HIS A 257 -1.31 5.26 -2.02
C HIS A 257 -0.55 4.79 -3.25
N ILE A 258 0.55 5.46 -3.55
CA ILE A 258 1.55 5.03 -4.53
C ILE A 258 2.93 4.89 -3.87
N CYS A 259 3.64 3.86 -4.29
CA CYS A 259 5.07 3.69 -4.06
C CYS A 259 5.69 3.01 -5.29
N TRP A 260 7.01 3.00 -5.37
CA TRP A 260 7.74 2.38 -6.49
C TRP A 260 8.07 0.90 -6.24
N GLY A 261 7.32 0.26 -5.38
CA GLY A 261 7.59 -1.10 -4.92
C GLY A 261 8.36 -1.11 -3.60
N SER A 262 7.98 -2.03 -2.74
CA SER A 262 8.51 -2.09 -1.37
C SER A 262 9.75 -2.96 -1.22
N PHE A 263 10.42 -3.30 -2.32
CA PHE A 263 11.64 -4.11 -2.30
C PHE A 263 12.87 -3.25 -1.96
N ASN A 264 13.83 -3.81 -1.22
CA ASN A 264 15.12 -3.18 -0.96
C ASN A 264 16.08 -3.48 -2.13
N VAL A 265 15.79 -2.89 -3.28
CA VAL A 265 16.50 -3.09 -4.55
C VAL A 265 17.09 -1.76 -5.06
N PRO A 266 17.85 -1.74 -6.16
CA PRO A 266 18.51 -0.52 -6.64
C PRO A 266 17.58 0.63 -7.03
N HIS A 267 16.39 0.35 -7.57
CA HIS A 267 15.39 1.36 -7.98
C HIS A 267 15.88 2.37 -9.04
N VAL A 268 16.85 1.99 -9.87
CA VAL A 268 17.41 2.90 -10.91
C VAL A 268 16.48 3.07 -12.11
N GLY A 269 15.56 2.10 -12.31
CA GLY A 269 14.58 2.09 -13.38
C GLY A 269 13.28 2.84 -13.08
N ASP A 270 13.10 3.38 -11.89
CA ASP A 270 11.85 4.00 -11.44
C ASP A 270 11.43 5.21 -12.29
N VAL A 271 10.12 5.35 -12.52
CA VAL A 271 9.58 6.56 -13.16
C VAL A 271 9.75 7.76 -12.24
N PRO A 272 10.23 8.91 -12.72
CA PRO A 272 10.24 10.14 -11.92
C PRO A 272 8.80 10.57 -11.56
N ALA A 273 8.58 11.00 -10.31
CA ALA A 273 7.24 11.42 -9.85
C ALA A 273 6.66 12.56 -10.72
N LYS A 274 7.48 13.46 -11.22
CA LYS A 274 7.05 14.55 -12.12
C LYS A 274 6.38 14.05 -13.41
N ASP A 275 6.68 12.81 -13.85
CA ASP A 275 6.16 12.25 -15.10
C ASP A 275 4.83 11.50 -14.89
N ILE A 276 4.37 11.34 -13.63
CA ILE A 276 3.13 10.63 -13.28
C ILE A 276 2.22 11.40 -12.32
N ILE A 277 2.68 12.46 -11.68
CA ILE A 277 1.92 13.14 -10.63
C ILE A 277 0.56 13.67 -11.11
N ASP A 278 0.49 14.12 -12.35
CA ASP A 278 -0.74 14.55 -12.98
C ASP A 278 -1.76 13.42 -13.16
N LEU A 279 -1.31 12.18 -13.39
CA LEU A 279 -2.14 10.97 -13.41
C LEU A 279 -2.60 10.59 -12.00
N VAL A 280 -1.70 10.62 -11.03
CA VAL A 280 -1.99 10.35 -9.62
C VAL A 280 -3.07 11.29 -9.09
N LEU A 281 -2.98 12.59 -9.40
CA LEU A 281 -3.95 13.59 -8.94
C LEU A 281 -5.30 13.55 -9.67
N GLN A 282 -5.45 12.74 -10.73
CA GLN A 282 -6.75 12.46 -11.37
C GLN A 282 -7.57 11.42 -10.60
N VAL A 283 -6.98 10.65 -9.69
CA VAL A 283 -7.71 9.66 -8.90
C VAL A 283 -8.68 10.37 -7.94
N ASN A 284 -9.94 9.91 -7.94
CA ASN A 284 -11.02 10.45 -7.10
C ASN A 284 -10.83 10.05 -5.62
N ALA A 285 -9.79 10.57 -4.98
CA ALA A 285 -9.45 10.35 -3.59
C ALA A 285 -9.37 11.68 -2.83
N GLY A 286 -9.69 11.68 -1.54
CA GLY A 286 -9.57 12.85 -0.67
C GLY A 286 -8.13 13.09 -0.20
N SER A 287 -7.27 12.06 -0.27
CA SER A 287 -5.87 12.19 0.11
C SER A 287 -4.96 11.29 -0.73
N TYR A 288 -3.72 11.74 -0.90
CA TYR A 288 -2.69 11.05 -1.66
C TYR A 288 -1.51 10.74 -0.75
N LEU A 289 -1.22 9.45 -0.57
CA LEU A 289 -0.10 8.95 0.20
C LEU A 289 1.02 8.57 -0.78
N ILE A 290 2.15 9.29 -0.70
CA ILE A 290 3.23 9.21 -1.69
C ILE A 290 4.56 8.98 -0.99
N GLU A 291 5.33 8.00 -1.45
CA GLU A 291 6.66 7.68 -0.96
C GLU A 291 7.64 8.83 -1.20
N MET A 292 8.28 9.35 -0.11
CA MET A 292 9.17 10.52 -0.17
C MET A 292 10.31 10.51 0.86
N ALA A 293 10.59 9.38 1.55
CA ALA A 293 11.62 9.34 2.61
C ALA A 293 12.84 8.50 2.25
N ASN A 294 12.77 7.64 1.24
CA ASN A 294 13.92 6.83 0.85
C ASN A 294 14.92 7.64 -0.01
N PRO A 295 16.19 7.23 -0.07
CA PRO A 295 17.24 7.96 -0.79
C PRO A 295 16.97 8.17 -2.29
N ARG A 296 16.12 7.32 -2.90
CA ARG A 296 15.82 7.38 -4.32
C ARG A 296 14.80 8.47 -4.65
N HIS A 297 13.79 8.65 -3.78
CA HIS A 297 12.64 9.52 -4.01
C HIS A 297 12.58 10.76 -3.10
N GLU A 298 13.46 10.86 -2.07
CA GLU A 298 13.41 11.99 -1.14
C GLU A 298 13.53 13.37 -1.83
N HIS A 299 14.27 13.46 -2.92
CA HIS A 299 14.43 14.71 -3.66
C HIS A 299 13.15 15.18 -4.38
N GLU A 300 12.18 14.30 -4.58
CA GLU A 300 10.97 14.55 -5.37
C GLU A 300 9.92 15.41 -4.64
N TRP A 301 10.13 15.73 -3.35
CA TRP A 301 9.31 16.74 -2.68
C TRP A 301 9.22 18.06 -3.47
N ARG A 302 10.22 18.35 -4.33
CA ARG A 302 10.28 19.54 -5.17
C ARG A 302 9.17 19.63 -6.21
N ILE A 303 8.50 18.52 -6.54
CA ILE A 303 7.36 18.57 -7.46
C ILE A 303 6.27 19.52 -6.94
N TRP A 304 6.15 19.67 -5.63
CA TRP A 304 5.16 20.54 -5.00
C TRP A 304 5.54 22.03 -5.04
N GLU A 305 6.71 22.41 -5.57
CA GLU A 305 7.05 23.77 -5.89
C GLU A 305 6.31 24.26 -7.17
N ASP A 306 6.03 23.33 -8.10
CA ASP A 306 5.41 23.60 -9.39
C ASP A 306 3.99 23.01 -9.52
N VAL A 307 3.71 21.91 -8.83
CA VAL A 307 2.42 21.21 -8.88
C VAL A 307 1.55 21.66 -7.72
N ARG A 308 0.35 22.15 -8.02
CA ARG A 308 -0.63 22.49 -7.00
C ARG A 308 -1.42 21.25 -6.57
N LEU A 309 -1.46 21.00 -5.26
CA LEU A 309 -2.40 20.04 -4.69
C LEU A 309 -3.84 20.53 -4.93
N PRO A 310 -4.75 19.72 -5.50
CA PRO A 310 -6.11 20.16 -5.77
C PRO A 310 -6.84 20.62 -4.50
N ASP A 311 -7.74 21.58 -4.64
CA ASP A 311 -8.46 22.17 -3.51
C ASP A 311 -9.24 21.10 -2.72
N GLY A 312 -9.14 21.15 -1.39
CA GLY A 312 -9.79 20.20 -0.48
C GLY A 312 -9.11 18.82 -0.39
N LYS A 313 -8.01 18.60 -1.09
CA LYS A 313 -7.23 17.35 -1.00
C LYS A 313 -6.12 17.45 0.05
N VAL A 314 -5.65 16.30 0.48
CA VAL A 314 -4.62 16.15 1.51
C VAL A 314 -3.45 15.35 0.97
N LEU A 315 -2.24 15.81 1.24
CA LEU A 315 -1.00 15.09 0.99
C LEU A 315 -0.60 14.32 2.26
N ILE A 316 -0.31 13.05 2.11
CA ILE A 316 0.27 12.19 3.16
C ILE A 316 1.66 11.76 2.69
N PRO A 317 2.69 12.60 2.84
CA PRO A 317 4.03 12.22 2.43
C PRO A 317 4.56 11.09 3.29
N GLY A 318 5.23 10.13 2.68
CA GLY A 318 6.13 9.25 3.41
C GLY A 318 7.29 10.05 3.96
N VAL A 319 7.42 10.13 5.28
CA VAL A 319 8.52 10.80 5.97
C VAL A 319 9.36 9.84 6.80
N ILE A 320 8.92 8.59 6.85
CA ILE A 320 9.58 7.42 7.43
C ILE A 320 9.74 6.36 6.35
N THR A 321 10.96 5.91 6.08
CA THR A 321 11.19 4.82 5.13
C THR A 321 11.04 3.44 5.75
N HIS A 322 10.50 2.50 4.98
CA HIS A 322 10.42 1.08 5.35
C HIS A 322 11.66 0.27 4.93
N GLN A 323 12.53 0.85 4.09
CA GLN A 323 13.63 0.13 3.42
C GLN A 323 14.87 -0.09 4.29
N THR A 324 14.98 0.52 5.45
CA THR A 324 16.16 0.42 6.32
C THR A 324 15.79 0.26 7.78
N ASN A 325 16.68 -0.42 8.54
CA ASN A 325 16.58 -0.54 9.99
C ASN A 325 17.00 0.74 10.75
N VAL A 326 17.50 1.75 10.06
CA VAL A 326 17.80 3.05 10.67
C VAL A 326 16.49 3.74 11.04
N VAL A 327 16.35 4.13 12.31
CA VAL A 327 15.21 4.92 12.79
C VAL A 327 15.51 6.39 12.50
N GLU A 328 14.61 7.05 11.79
CA GLU A 328 14.72 8.48 11.46
C GLU A 328 14.73 9.32 12.75
N HIS A 329 15.56 10.35 12.79
CA HIS A 329 15.54 11.28 13.90
C HIS A 329 14.27 12.15 13.84
N PRO A 330 13.55 12.39 14.97
CA PRO A 330 12.31 13.17 14.96
C PRO A 330 12.45 14.57 14.36
N GLU A 331 13.61 15.24 14.50
CA GLU A 331 13.85 16.54 13.87
C GLU A 331 13.94 16.44 12.34
N LEU A 332 14.47 15.34 11.77
CA LEU A 332 14.43 15.09 10.32
C LEU A 332 13.00 14.89 9.82
N VAL A 333 12.21 14.14 10.58
CA VAL A 333 10.78 13.96 10.28
C VAL A 333 10.05 15.31 10.31
N ALA A 334 10.31 16.13 11.31
CA ALA A 334 9.75 17.47 11.43
C ALA A 334 10.14 18.38 10.27
N GLU A 335 11.41 18.35 9.86
CA GLU A 335 11.91 19.12 8.70
C GLU A 335 11.16 18.74 7.41
N ARG A 336 11.00 17.43 7.15
CA ARG A 336 10.27 16.91 5.99
C ARG A 336 8.81 17.37 5.99
N LEU A 337 8.12 17.26 7.12
CA LEU A 337 6.72 17.67 7.28
C LEU A 337 6.55 19.18 7.13
N THR A 338 7.39 19.98 7.81
CA THR A 338 7.33 21.45 7.78
C THR A 338 7.57 21.97 6.36
N ARG A 339 8.52 21.38 5.63
CA ARG A 339 8.82 21.73 4.25
C ARG A 339 7.60 21.57 3.35
N LEU A 340 6.95 20.41 3.41
CA LEU A 340 5.74 20.15 2.60
C LEU A 340 4.55 20.98 3.06
N ALA A 341 4.34 21.14 4.36
CA ALA A 341 3.28 21.97 4.91
C ALA A 341 3.37 23.44 4.45
N ARG A 342 4.58 23.96 4.22
CA ARG A 342 4.78 25.30 3.66
C ARG A 342 4.44 25.39 2.17
N LEU A 343 4.54 24.29 1.44
CA LEU A 343 4.23 24.25 0.00
C LEU A 343 2.74 24.05 -0.27
N VAL A 344 2.10 23.11 0.42
CA VAL A 344 0.71 22.72 0.12
C VAL A 344 -0.32 23.20 1.15
N GLY A 345 0.13 23.90 2.20
CA GLY A 345 -0.71 24.31 3.34
C GLY A 345 -0.62 23.29 4.47
N ARG A 346 -0.41 23.77 5.71
CA ARG A 346 -0.21 22.89 6.88
C ARG A 346 -1.46 22.04 7.20
N GLU A 347 -2.64 22.57 6.93
CA GLU A 347 -3.90 21.87 7.10
C GLU A 347 -4.09 20.71 6.12
N ASN A 348 -3.32 20.70 5.03
CA ASN A 348 -3.40 19.74 3.95
C ASN A 348 -2.28 18.69 4.01
N VAL A 349 -1.58 18.57 5.14
CA VAL A 349 -0.50 17.58 5.32
C VAL A 349 -0.79 16.69 6.53
N LEU A 350 -0.63 15.39 6.36
CA LEU A 350 -0.53 14.39 7.43
C LEU A 350 0.84 13.71 7.37
N GLY A 351 1.39 13.32 8.51
CA GLY A 351 2.61 12.50 8.53
C GLY A 351 2.32 11.04 8.22
N GLY A 352 3.06 10.45 7.27
CA GLY A 352 2.92 9.07 6.85
C GLY A 352 4.23 8.30 6.74
N THR A 353 4.16 7.02 6.35
CA THR A 353 5.32 6.19 6.00
C THR A 353 5.37 5.98 4.48
N ASP A 354 6.55 5.71 3.93
CA ASP A 354 6.72 5.46 2.49
C ASP A 354 5.88 4.30 2.01
N CYS A 355 5.97 3.18 2.72
CA CYS A 355 5.21 1.97 2.46
C CYS A 355 4.97 1.23 3.78
N GLY A 356 4.30 0.08 3.72
CA GLY A 356 4.12 -0.79 4.88
C GLY A 356 5.42 -1.49 5.30
N PHE A 357 5.51 -1.92 6.55
CA PHE A 357 6.70 -2.54 7.13
C PHE A 357 6.78 -4.06 6.89
N SER A 358 5.68 -4.71 6.48
CA SER A 358 5.62 -6.16 6.28
C SER A 358 4.61 -6.53 5.19
N GLN A 359 5.04 -6.55 3.94
CA GLN A 359 4.19 -6.71 2.75
C GLN A 359 3.60 -8.12 2.59
N GLY A 360 3.98 -9.05 3.44
CA GLY A 360 3.46 -10.41 3.45
C GLY A 360 3.74 -11.10 4.78
N PRO A 361 3.12 -12.25 5.05
CA PRO A 361 3.22 -12.93 6.34
C PRO A 361 4.63 -13.42 6.67
N PHE A 362 5.46 -13.62 5.65
CA PHE A 362 6.81 -14.18 5.79
C PHE A 362 7.92 -13.18 5.43
N ALA A 363 7.57 -11.97 5.00
CA ALA A 363 8.55 -10.93 4.69
C ALA A 363 9.19 -10.37 5.98
N ASN A 364 10.49 -10.63 6.16
CA ASN A 364 11.26 -10.17 7.33
C ASN A 364 12.20 -9.03 6.94
N ARG A 365 11.65 -7.88 6.55
CA ARG A 365 12.46 -6.71 6.16
C ARG A 365 12.85 -5.87 7.37
N LEU A 366 11.97 -5.79 8.34
CA LEU A 366 12.15 -5.00 9.54
C LEU A 366 11.83 -5.84 10.78
N HIS A 367 12.56 -5.61 11.87
CA HIS A 367 12.21 -6.18 13.16
C HIS A 367 11.03 -5.41 13.78
N GLU A 368 10.13 -6.10 14.48
CA GLU A 368 8.95 -5.50 15.11
C GLU A 368 9.30 -4.30 16.01
N SER A 369 10.34 -4.42 16.85
CA SER A 369 10.74 -3.32 17.73
C SER A 369 11.23 -2.07 16.99
N ILE A 370 11.82 -2.23 15.80
CA ILE A 370 12.28 -1.13 14.95
C ILE A 370 11.08 -0.44 14.30
N GLN A 371 10.10 -1.20 13.81
CA GLN A 371 8.83 -0.66 13.33
C GLN A 371 8.20 0.30 14.34
N TRP A 372 8.07 -0.14 15.60
CA TRP A 372 7.50 0.69 16.65
C TRP A 372 8.36 1.91 17.00
N ALA A 373 9.68 1.79 16.94
CA ALA A 373 10.57 2.93 17.11
C ALA A 373 10.41 3.98 15.99
N LYS A 374 10.25 3.53 14.74
CA LYS A 374 9.98 4.39 13.57
C LYS A 374 8.63 5.12 13.70
N LEU A 375 7.57 4.42 14.10
CA LEU A 375 6.25 5.03 14.29
C LEU A 375 6.25 6.06 15.43
N ARG A 376 6.96 5.81 16.54
CA ARG A 376 7.15 6.83 17.59
C ARG A 376 7.92 8.04 17.07
N SER A 377 8.98 7.82 16.29
CA SER A 377 9.72 8.93 15.66
C SER A 377 8.86 9.77 14.73
N LEU A 378 7.92 9.14 13.99
CA LEU A 378 6.92 9.84 13.20
C LEU A 378 6.07 10.78 14.06
N VAL A 379 5.54 10.27 15.16
CA VAL A 379 4.69 11.04 16.08
C VAL A 379 5.47 12.19 16.73
N GLU A 380 6.65 11.93 17.27
CA GLU A 380 7.53 12.95 17.86
C GLU A 380 7.89 14.04 16.84
N GLY A 381 8.19 13.65 15.59
CA GLY A 381 8.48 14.59 14.51
C GLY A 381 7.27 15.44 14.11
N ALA A 382 6.07 14.83 14.06
CA ALA A 382 4.84 15.56 13.82
C ALA A 382 4.51 16.56 14.93
N GLU A 383 4.79 16.22 16.20
CA GLU A 383 4.66 17.14 17.33
C GLU A 383 5.64 18.32 17.24
N ILE A 384 6.91 18.08 16.85
CA ILE A 384 7.90 19.16 16.65
C ILE A 384 7.43 20.08 15.53
N ALA A 385 7.04 19.54 14.38
CA ALA A 385 6.54 20.31 13.25
C ALA A 385 5.25 21.08 13.60
N THR A 386 4.36 20.50 14.40
CA THR A 386 3.14 21.16 14.87
C THR A 386 3.49 22.40 15.69
N ARG A 387 4.38 22.31 16.64
CA ARG A 387 4.81 23.47 17.45
C ARG A 387 5.38 24.59 16.57
N GLU A 388 6.10 24.25 15.52
CA GLU A 388 6.66 25.22 14.57
C GLU A 388 5.56 25.86 13.70
N LEU A 389 4.69 25.07 13.10
CA LEU A 389 3.70 25.49 12.12
C LEU A 389 2.53 26.27 12.75
N TRP A 390 2.18 25.98 13.99
CA TRP A 390 1.11 26.67 14.71
C TRP A 390 1.64 27.70 15.74
N ALA A 391 2.96 27.95 15.79
CA ALA A 391 3.54 28.99 16.64
C ALA A 391 2.92 30.37 16.31
N GLY A 392 2.36 31.03 17.34
CA GLY A 392 1.80 32.37 17.20
C GLY A 392 0.36 32.46 16.67
N VAL A 393 -0.30 31.34 16.46
CA VAL A 393 -1.76 31.32 16.17
C VAL A 393 -2.48 31.25 17.53
N PRO A 394 -3.36 32.25 17.87
CA PRO A 394 -4.21 32.13 19.05
C PRO A 394 -5.12 30.91 18.94
N ALA A 395 -5.26 30.18 20.03
CA ALA A 395 -6.17 29.05 20.14
C ALA A 395 -7.63 29.45 19.98
#